data_bb13f982f13e2ff3d04c46d237fe0ac6
#
_entry.id   bb13f982f13e2ff3d04c46d237fe0ac6
#
_cell.length_a   1.000
_cell.length_b   1.000
_cell.length_c   1.000
_cell.angle_alpha   90.00
_cell.angle_beta   90.00
_cell.angle_gamma   90.00
#
_symmetry.space_group_name_H-M   'P 1'
#
loop_
_entity.id
_entity.type
_entity.pdbx_description
1 polymer ?
#
loop_
_entity_poly.entity_id
_entity_poly.type
_entity_poly.pdbx_seq_one_letter_code
_entity_poly.pdbx_strand_id
1 'polypeptide(L)'
;MQVSRTHLAIAIGSASLMVVVFFGYLYWLSNQPPVLSRSEERDPLTKMPVSITMNPLRDRTIERTANSFISEMRDGDCRKLLAQWERDYRKKRADFLCASEAQHPLISWRLVEWEDAPPLVILYYKGERFNNPNHDATYKDLFSLTVEQRTEETNDSGWTVTKYDSFY
;
A
#
# COMPACT_ATOMS: atom_id res chain seq x y z
N MET A 1 27.55 -2.14 43.84
CA MET A 1 26.17 -2.05 43.38
C MET A 1 25.64 -3.47 43.16
N GLN A 2 24.73 -3.95 44.01
CA GLN A 2 24.09 -5.26 43.83
C GLN A 2 22.90 -5.05 42.90
N VAL A 3 23.01 -5.49 41.66
CA VAL A 3 21.88 -5.54 40.74
C VAL A 3 20.91 -6.61 41.26
N SER A 4 19.69 -6.21 41.56
CA SER A 4 18.66 -7.13 42.05
C SER A 4 18.40 -8.22 40.99
N ARG A 5 18.30 -9.49 41.42
CA ARG A 5 18.01 -10.63 40.52
C ARG A 5 16.77 -10.42 39.68
N THR A 6 15.78 -9.68 40.19
CA THR A 6 14.55 -9.28 39.48
C THR A 6 14.84 -8.34 38.32
N HIS A 7 15.69 -7.34 38.50
CA HIS A 7 16.05 -6.43 37.40
C HIS A 7 16.83 -7.13 36.29
N LEU A 8 17.69 -8.08 36.63
CA LEU A 8 18.40 -8.88 35.65
C LEU A 8 17.45 -9.78 34.87
N ALA A 9 16.50 -10.44 35.54
CA ALA A 9 15.49 -11.29 34.86
C ALA A 9 14.61 -10.48 33.92
N ILE A 10 14.16 -9.28 34.32
CA ILE A 10 13.38 -8.38 33.46
C ILE A 10 14.21 -7.93 32.24
N ALA A 11 15.47 -7.55 32.44
CA ALA A 11 16.34 -7.13 31.34
C ALA A 11 16.58 -8.25 30.32
N ILE A 12 16.82 -9.48 30.79
CA ILE A 12 17.00 -10.65 29.91
C ILE A 12 15.69 -10.96 29.18
N GLY A 13 14.56 -10.94 29.88
CA GLY A 13 13.24 -11.20 29.27
C GLY A 13 12.89 -10.17 28.19
N SER A 14 13.14 -8.89 28.45
CA SER A 14 12.88 -7.83 27.46
C SER A 14 13.81 -7.92 26.24
N ALA A 15 15.09 -8.23 26.46
CA ALA A 15 16.04 -8.42 25.36
C ALA A 15 15.65 -9.64 24.49
N SER A 16 15.27 -10.75 25.12
CA SER A 16 14.80 -11.94 24.39
C SER A 16 13.55 -11.66 23.57
N LEU A 17 12.58 -10.92 24.12
CA LEU A 17 11.36 -10.52 23.41
C LEU A 17 11.69 -9.65 22.19
N MET A 18 12.58 -8.67 22.32
CA MET A 18 13.01 -7.84 21.18
C MET A 18 13.66 -8.67 20.08
N VAL A 19 14.49 -9.64 20.43
CA VAL A 19 15.12 -10.54 19.46
C VAL A 19 14.07 -11.37 18.72
N VAL A 20 13.10 -11.93 19.42
CA VAL A 20 12.01 -12.72 18.79
C VAL A 20 11.16 -11.85 17.87
N VAL A 21 10.79 -10.64 18.30
CA VAL A 21 10.03 -9.71 17.48
C VAL A 21 10.82 -9.29 16.24
N PHE A 22 12.10 -9.02 16.38
CA PHE A 22 12.98 -8.63 15.27
C PHE A 22 13.11 -9.75 14.24
N PHE A 23 13.41 -10.99 14.65
CA PHE A 23 13.51 -12.13 13.76
C PHE A 23 12.15 -12.51 13.16
N GLY A 24 11.07 -12.41 13.93
CA GLY A 24 9.71 -12.61 13.43
C GLY A 24 9.35 -11.58 12.34
N TYR A 25 9.74 -10.32 12.52
CA TYR A 25 9.56 -9.28 11.50
C TYR A 25 10.39 -9.55 10.25
N LEU A 26 11.67 -9.94 10.40
CA LEU A 26 12.52 -10.30 9.25
C LEU A 26 11.98 -11.51 8.50
N TYR A 27 11.50 -12.53 9.22
CA TYR A 27 10.86 -13.71 8.61
C TYR A 27 9.59 -13.33 7.85
N TRP A 28 8.73 -12.50 8.44
CA TRP A 28 7.54 -11.99 7.76
C TRP A 28 7.91 -11.20 6.51
N LEU A 29 8.91 -10.31 6.60
CA LEU A 29 9.38 -9.51 5.48
C LEU A 29 9.94 -10.37 4.34
N SER A 30 10.67 -11.46 4.67
CA SER A 30 11.24 -12.38 3.67
C SER A 30 10.17 -13.20 2.92
N ASN A 31 9.01 -13.41 3.53
CA ASN A 31 7.89 -14.13 2.90
C ASN A 31 6.96 -13.21 2.09
N GLN A 32 7.17 -11.89 2.13
CA GLN A 32 6.43 -10.98 1.26
C GLN A 32 6.93 -11.12 -0.18
N PRO A 33 6.02 -11.18 -1.17
CA PRO A 33 6.45 -11.17 -2.57
C PRO A 33 7.19 -9.84 -2.84
N PRO A 34 8.29 -9.89 -3.58
CA PRO A 34 9.05 -8.69 -3.91
C PRO A 34 8.16 -7.74 -4.74
N VAL A 35 8.16 -6.47 -4.37
CA VAL A 35 7.61 -5.41 -5.20
C VAL A 35 8.70 -4.98 -6.17
N LEU A 36 8.43 -5.11 -7.46
CA LEU A 36 9.39 -4.76 -8.51
C LEU A 36 9.28 -3.28 -8.86
N SER A 37 10.43 -2.62 -9.00
CA SER A 37 10.48 -1.29 -9.60
C SER A 37 10.58 -1.42 -11.12
N ARG A 38 9.70 -0.72 -11.85
CA ARG A 38 9.80 -0.55 -13.30
C ARG A 38 10.70 0.61 -13.70
N SER A 39 11.11 1.46 -12.74
CA SER A 39 12.03 2.53 -13.04
C SER A 39 13.34 1.96 -13.59
N GLU A 40 13.99 2.71 -14.47
CA GLU A 40 15.29 2.34 -15.03
C GLU A 40 16.43 2.30 -14.00
N GLU A 41 16.14 2.61 -12.73
CA GLU A 41 17.05 2.42 -11.61
C GLU A 41 17.33 0.95 -11.39
N ARG A 42 18.27 0.48 -12.16
CA ARG A 42 18.89 -0.80 -11.91
C ARG A 42 20.03 -0.57 -10.93
N ASP A 43 20.19 -1.51 -10.01
CA ASP A 43 21.39 -1.56 -9.16
C ASP A 43 22.62 -1.37 -10.05
N PRO A 44 23.47 -0.34 -9.82
CA PRO A 44 24.61 -0.03 -10.67
C PRO A 44 25.62 -1.19 -10.77
N LEU A 45 25.63 -2.10 -9.80
CA LEU A 45 26.54 -3.24 -9.74
C LEU A 45 25.95 -4.49 -10.41
N THR A 46 24.68 -4.83 -10.10
CA THR A 46 24.08 -6.08 -10.54
C THR A 46 23.25 -5.94 -11.81
N LYS A 47 22.90 -4.72 -12.22
CA LYS A 47 21.97 -4.42 -13.34
C LYS A 47 20.58 -5.06 -13.16
N MET A 48 20.27 -5.55 -11.97
CA MET A 48 18.97 -6.12 -11.66
C MET A 48 18.00 -5.06 -11.16
N PRO A 49 16.68 -5.23 -11.41
CA PRO A 49 15.67 -4.32 -10.85
C PRO A 49 15.74 -4.36 -9.32
N VAL A 50 15.77 -3.18 -8.72
CA VAL A 50 15.82 -3.05 -7.25
C VAL A 50 14.47 -3.45 -6.67
N SER A 51 14.46 -4.44 -5.79
CA SER A 51 13.26 -4.80 -5.04
C SER A 51 12.99 -3.78 -3.94
N ILE A 52 11.88 -3.05 -4.06
CA ILE A 52 11.49 -2.00 -3.12
C ILE A 52 11.13 -2.59 -1.74
N THR A 53 10.66 -3.83 -1.70
CA THR A 53 10.23 -4.48 -0.44
C THR A 53 11.39 -4.82 0.50
N MET A 54 12.60 -4.97 -0.05
CA MET A 54 13.76 -5.41 0.73
C MET A 54 14.43 -4.30 1.56
N ASN A 55 14.05 -3.04 1.36
CA ASN A 55 14.55 -1.94 2.19
C ASN A 55 13.53 -1.56 3.28
N PRO A 56 13.72 -1.99 4.54
CA PRO A 56 12.78 -1.67 5.63
C PRO A 56 12.81 -0.18 6.04
N LEU A 57 13.86 0.55 5.65
CA LEU A 57 14.04 1.97 6.02
C LEU A 57 13.58 2.93 4.92
N ARG A 58 13.04 2.43 3.82
CA ARG A 58 12.56 3.29 2.74
C ARG A 58 11.34 4.11 3.16
N ASP A 59 11.21 5.28 2.58
CA ASP A 59 9.98 6.07 2.70
C ASP A 59 8.80 5.33 2.07
N ARG A 60 7.73 5.17 2.84
CA ARG A 60 6.48 4.52 2.43
C ARG A 60 5.30 5.48 2.36
N THR A 61 5.57 6.77 2.31
CA THR A 61 4.53 7.79 2.34
C THR A 61 3.56 7.63 1.17
N ILE A 62 4.08 7.40 -0.05
CA ILE A 62 3.27 7.18 -1.25
C ILE A 62 2.38 5.95 -1.11
N GLU A 63 2.93 4.83 -0.63
CA GLU A 63 2.16 3.61 -0.39
C GLU A 63 1.08 3.78 0.67
N ARG A 64 1.38 4.52 1.75
CA ARG A 64 0.40 4.81 2.80
C ARG A 64 -0.75 5.64 2.25
N THR A 65 -0.46 6.67 1.45
CA THR A 65 -1.47 7.49 0.78
C THR A 65 -2.35 6.64 -0.13
N ALA A 66 -1.76 5.78 -0.96
CA ALA A 66 -2.49 4.89 -1.84
C ALA A 66 -3.33 3.86 -1.06
N ASN A 67 -2.75 3.24 -0.03
CA ASN A 67 -3.46 2.26 0.81
C ASN A 67 -4.59 2.91 1.62
N SER A 68 -4.43 4.15 2.10
CA SER A 68 -5.50 4.90 2.75
C SER A 68 -6.66 5.12 1.80
N PHE A 69 -6.38 5.56 0.57
CA PHE A 69 -7.38 5.75 -0.47
C PHE A 69 -8.16 4.44 -0.77
N ILE A 70 -7.45 3.31 -0.94
CA ILE A 70 -8.09 2.00 -1.20
C ILE A 70 -8.96 1.59 -0.01
N SER A 71 -8.45 1.75 1.21
CA SER A 71 -9.16 1.39 2.44
C SER A 71 -10.41 2.25 2.63
N GLU A 72 -10.31 3.55 2.41
CA GLU A 72 -11.45 4.46 2.47
C GLU A 72 -12.49 4.17 1.40
N MET A 73 -12.07 3.81 0.19
CA MET A 73 -12.96 3.39 -0.88
C MET A 73 -13.72 2.11 -0.52
N ARG A 74 -13.04 1.14 0.09
CA ARG A 74 -13.64 -0.13 0.51
C ARG A 74 -14.55 0.00 1.74
N ASP A 75 -14.07 0.67 2.80
CA ASP A 75 -14.67 0.62 4.14
C ASP A 75 -15.48 1.88 4.48
N GLY A 76 -15.27 2.96 3.75
CA GLY A 76 -15.88 4.25 4.00
C GLY A 76 -17.07 4.59 3.11
N ASP A 77 -17.38 5.86 3.04
CA ASP A 77 -18.34 6.41 2.09
C ASP A 77 -17.66 6.61 0.74
N CYS A 78 -17.63 5.56 -0.06
CA CYS A 78 -17.04 5.56 -1.39
C CYS A 78 -17.50 6.75 -2.24
N ARG A 79 -18.79 7.06 -2.23
CA ARG A 79 -19.33 8.17 -3.01
C ARG A 79 -18.78 9.52 -2.54
N LYS A 80 -18.63 9.72 -1.24
CA LYS A 80 -18.10 10.95 -0.68
C LYS A 80 -16.61 11.12 -1.03
N LEU A 81 -15.82 10.05 -0.88
CA LEU A 81 -14.41 10.05 -1.24
C LEU A 81 -14.21 10.36 -2.73
N LEU A 82 -14.90 9.64 -3.61
CA LEU A 82 -14.75 9.81 -5.03
C LEU A 82 -15.38 11.11 -5.56
N ALA A 83 -16.40 11.64 -4.92
CA ALA A 83 -16.93 12.96 -5.24
C ALA A 83 -15.92 14.08 -4.91
N GLN A 84 -15.17 13.93 -3.82
CA GLN A 84 -14.05 14.82 -3.50
C GLN A 84 -12.96 14.71 -4.57
N TRP A 85 -12.56 13.48 -4.89
CA TRP A 85 -11.57 13.21 -5.91
C TRP A 85 -11.96 13.74 -7.31
N GLU A 86 -13.24 13.61 -7.72
CA GLU A 86 -13.73 14.16 -8.98
C GLU A 86 -13.67 15.68 -9.04
N ARG A 87 -13.95 16.37 -7.93
CA ARG A 87 -13.81 17.83 -7.85
C ARG A 87 -12.36 18.26 -8.07
N ASP A 88 -11.44 17.56 -7.42
CA ASP A 88 -10.01 17.85 -7.48
C ASP A 88 -9.44 17.57 -8.87
N TYR A 89 -9.90 16.52 -9.53
CA TYR A 89 -9.36 16.06 -10.82
C TYR A 89 -10.32 16.22 -12.00
N ARG A 90 -11.49 16.82 -11.80
CA ARG A 90 -12.51 17.06 -12.85
C ARG A 90 -12.92 15.78 -13.62
N LYS A 91 -12.94 14.65 -12.96
CA LYS A 91 -13.30 13.34 -13.54
C LYS A 91 -14.64 12.88 -12.96
N LYS A 92 -15.62 12.63 -13.82
CA LYS A 92 -16.95 12.15 -13.41
C LYS A 92 -17.02 10.62 -13.51
N ARG A 93 -16.49 9.92 -12.52
CA ARG A 93 -16.48 8.45 -12.48
C ARG A 93 -16.90 7.86 -11.13
N ALA A 94 -17.20 8.70 -10.13
CA ALA A 94 -17.49 8.27 -8.78
C ALA A 94 -18.64 7.26 -8.71
N ASP A 95 -19.77 7.57 -9.35
CA ASP A 95 -20.94 6.69 -9.28
C ASP A 95 -20.67 5.31 -9.90
N PHE A 96 -19.95 5.27 -11.01
CA PHE A 96 -19.58 4.01 -11.65
C PHE A 96 -18.63 3.18 -10.76
N LEU A 97 -17.57 3.80 -10.23
CA LEU A 97 -16.61 3.10 -9.40
C LEU A 97 -17.24 2.61 -8.10
N CYS A 98 -18.08 3.40 -7.44
CA CYS A 98 -18.77 2.98 -6.23
C CYS A 98 -19.82 1.90 -6.50
N ALA A 99 -20.52 1.94 -7.62
CA ALA A 99 -21.42 0.86 -8.03
C ALA A 99 -20.64 -0.44 -8.28
N SER A 100 -19.49 -0.36 -8.94
CA SER A 100 -18.60 -1.51 -9.15
C SER A 100 -18.08 -2.07 -7.84
N GLU A 101 -17.63 -1.21 -6.90
CA GLU A 101 -17.15 -1.64 -5.58
C GLU A 101 -18.26 -2.33 -4.77
N ALA A 102 -19.50 -1.83 -4.85
CA ALA A 102 -20.64 -2.44 -4.17
C ALA A 102 -21.02 -3.82 -4.77
N GLN A 103 -20.83 -4.01 -6.08
CA GLN A 103 -21.09 -5.29 -6.75
C GLN A 103 -19.95 -6.30 -6.55
N HIS A 104 -18.72 -5.82 -6.51
CA HIS A 104 -17.50 -6.61 -6.44
C HIS A 104 -16.58 -6.10 -5.31
N PRO A 105 -16.98 -6.27 -4.04
CA PRO A 105 -16.24 -5.73 -2.91
C PRO A 105 -14.80 -6.23 -2.87
N LEU A 106 -13.86 -5.33 -2.63
CA LEU A 106 -12.45 -5.65 -2.46
C LEU A 106 -12.23 -6.30 -1.09
N ILE A 107 -11.63 -7.48 -1.09
CA ILE A 107 -11.33 -8.26 0.12
C ILE A 107 -9.94 -7.93 0.63
N SER A 108 -8.97 -8.04 -0.28
CA SER A 108 -7.56 -7.85 0.02
C SER A 108 -6.82 -7.25 -1.17
N TRP A 109 -5.72 -6.58 -0.90
CA TRP A 109 -4.85 -6.06 -1.95
C TRP A 109 -3.40 -6.09 -1.51
N ARG A 110 -2.51 -6.11 -2.49
CA ARG A 110 -1.07 -5.97 -2.28
C ARG A 110 -0.43 -5.23 -3.43
N LEU A 111 0.52 -4.38 -3.12
CA LEU A 111 1.37 -3.76 -4.12
C LEU A 111 2.27 -4.82 -4.77
N VAL A 112 2.32 -4.85 -6.09
CA VAL A 112 3.16 -5.80 -6.85
C VAL A 112 4.20 -5.11 -7.70
N GLU A 113 3.95 -3.87 -8.09
CA GLU A 113 4.84 -3.15 -8.98
C GLU A 113 4.75 -1.65 -8.73
N TRP A 114 5.86 -0.97 -8.95
CA TRP A 114 6.02 0.45 -8.77
C TRP A 114 6.71 1.02 -10.00
N GLU A 115 6.18 2.10 -10.54
CA GLU A 115 6.76 2.81 -11.67
C GLU A 115 6.93 4.28 -11.31
N ASP A 116 8.17 4.76 -11.33
CA ASP A 116 8.47 6.18 -11.15
C ASP A 116 8.36 6.90 -12.50
N ALA A 117 7.46 7.86 -12.57
CA ALA A 117 7.24 8.73 -13.72
C ALA A 117 7.10 10.19 -13.24
N PRO A 118 8.18 10.81 -12.71
CA PRO A 118 8.09 12.11 -12.06
C PRO A 118 7.35 13.17 -12.89
N PRO A 119 6.45 13.96 -12.32
CA PRO A 119 6.10 14.07 -10.88
C PRO A 119 5.09 13.02 -10.38
N LEU A 120 4.80 12.01 -11.15
CA LEU A 120 3.84 10.95 -10.87
C LEU A 120 4.54 9.67 -10.42
N VAL A 121 3.82 8.87 -9.65
CA VAL A 121 4.19 7.49 -9.34
C VAL A 121 2.98 6.61 -9.62
N ILE A 122 3.18 5.50 -10.32
CA ILE A 122 2.13 4.54 -10.63
C ILE A 122 2.36 3.28 -9.79
N LEU A 123 1.37 2.93 -9.01
CA LEU A 123 1.38 1.77 -8.13
C LEU A 123 0.43 0.71 -8.68
N TYR A 124 0.93 -0.48 -8.96
CA TYR A 124 0.14 -1.61 -9.46
C TYR A 124 -0.17 -2.59 -8.34
N TYR A 125 -1.44 -2.91 -8.21
CA TYR A 125 -1.94 -3.78 -7.15
C TYR A 125 -2.54 -5.06 -7.72
N LYS A 126 -2.32 -6.16 -7.01
CA LYS A 126 -3.13 -7.37 -7.10
C LYS A 126 -4.14 -7.36 -5.97
N GLY A 127 -5.41 -7.41 -6.33
CA GLY A 127 -6.53 -7.54 -5.41
C GLY A 127 -7.19 -8.92 -5.48
N GLU A 128 -7.97 -9.19 -4.47
CA GLU A 128 -8.96 -10.25 -4.45
C GLU A 128 -10.32 -9.61 -4.17
N ARG A 129 -11.31 -9.92 -5.00
CA ARG A 129 -12.65 -9.38 -4.92
C ARG A 129 -13.69 -10.48 -4.85
N PHE A 130 -14.82 -10.19 -4.22
CA PHE A 130 -16.00 -11.04 -4.37
C PHE A 130 -16.57 -10.92 -5.79
N ASN A 131 -17.01 -12.04 -6.35
CA ASN A 131 -17.59 -12.08 -7.68
C ASN A 131 -19.01 -11.48 -7.72
N ASN A 132 -19.67 -11.45 -6.55
CA ASN A 132 -21.01 -10.92 -6.41
C ASN A 132 -21.23 -10.37 -4.98
N PRO A 133 -22.31 -9.59 -4.74
CA PRO A 133 -22.62 -9.07 -3.42
C PRO A 133 -22.95 -10.14 -2.37
N ASN A 134 -23.26 -11.37 -2.79
CA ASN A 134 -23.57 -12.49 -1.88
C ASN A 134 -22.31 -13.19 -1.33
N HIS A 135 -21.14 -12.80 -1.81
CA HIS A 135 -19.83 -13.32 -1.37
C HIS A 135 -19.59 -14.81 -1.64
N ASP A 136 -20.24 -15.37 -2.68
CA ASP A 136 -20.20 -16.83 -2.95
C ASP A 136 -18.89 -17.29 -3.59
N ALA A 137 -18.21 -16.40 -4.30
CA ALA A 137 -16.96 -16.71 -4.99
C ALA A 137 -16.04 -15.48 -5.03
N THR A 138 -14.76 -15.72 -5.19
CA THR A 138 -13.75 -14.66 -5.33
C THR A 138 -13.02 -14.75 -6.66
N TYR A 139 -12.50 -13.64 -7.13
CA TYR A 139 -11.62 -13.56 -8.29
C TYR A 139 -10.44 -12.62 -8.03
N LYS A 140 -9.39 -12.78 -8.82
CA LYS A 140 -8.20 -11.92 -8.75
C LYS A 140 -8.40 -10.72 -9.66
N ASP A 141 -8.17 -9.54 -9.10
CA ASP A 141 -8.23 -8.26 -9.79
C ASP A 141 -6.85 -7.65 -9.94
N LEU A 142 -6.66 -6.88 -10.99
CA LEU A 142 -5.48 -6.04 -11.21
C LEU A 142 -5.94 -4.61 -11.38
N PHE A 143 -5.38 -3.70 -10.61
CA PHE A 143 -5.68 -2.29 -10.72
C PHE A 143 -4.45 -1.44 -10.44
N SER A 144 -4.47 -0.20 -10.85
CA SER A 144 -3.39 0.75 -10.57
C SER A 144 -3.91 2.05 -10.00
N LEU A 145 -3.07 2.67 -9.18
CA LEU A 145 -3.25 4.02 -8.69
C LEU A 145 -2.10 4.89 -9.19
N THR A 146 -2.45 6.05 -9.73
CA THR A 146 -1.46 7.10 -9.99
C THR A 146 -1.50 8.08 -8.83
N VAL A 147 -0.34 8.35 -8.26
CA VAL A 147 -0.15 9.26 -7.14
C VAL A 147 0.74 10.40 -7.60
N GLU A 148 0.37 11.63 -7.30
CA GLU A 148 1.07 12.85 -7.69
C GLU A 148 1.54 13.60 -6.46
N GLN A 149 2.75 14.12 -6.52
CA GLN A 149 3.25 15.04 -5.51
C GLN A 149 2.67 16.43 -5.74
N ARG A 150 1.89 16.93 -4.76
CA ARG A 150 1.36 18.29 -4.78
C ARG A 150 2.21 19.20 -3.92
N THR A 151 2.50 20.37 -4.48
CA THR A 151 3.19 21.47 -3.77
C THR A 151 2.23 22.29 -2.91
N GLU A 152 0.92 22.14 -3.08
CA GLU A 152 -0.09 22.88 -2.35
C GLU A 152 -0.75 22.00 -1.27
N GLU A 153 -0.78 22.53 -0.07
CA GLU A 153 -1.16 22.00 1.24
C GLU A 153 -2.58 21.44 1.33
N THR A 154 -2.81 20.21 0.94
CA THR A 154 -4.14 19.62 1.19
C THR A 154 -4.11 18.34 2.02
N ASN A 155 -2.95 17.76 2.24
CA ASN A 155 -2.78 16.67 3.19
C ASN A 155 -1.34 16.66 3.75
N ASP A 156 -1.17 16.07 4.92
CA ASP A 156 0.12 16.00 5.64
C ASP A 156 1.22 15.25 4.88
N SER A 157 0.86 14.50 3.85
CA SER A 157 1.82 13.69 3.08
C SER A 157 2.42 14.39 1.87
N GLY A 158 1.78 15.45 1.37
CA GLY A 158 2.15 16.09 0.10
C GLY A 158 1.88 15.22 -1.14
N TRP A 159 1.32 14.02 -0.97
CA TRP A 159 0.98 13.10 -2.05
C TRP A 159 -0.52 12.88 -2.14
N THR A 160 -1.05 12.77 -3.37
CA THR A 160 -2.50 12.60 -3.60
C THR A 160 -2.74 11.62 -4.74
N VAL A 161 -3.76 10.77 -4.59
CA VAL A 161 -4.21 9.88 -5.67
C VAL A 161 -4.92 10.70 -6.74
N THR A 162 -4.43 10.62 -7.97
CA THR A 162 -4.98 11.36 -9.13
C THR A 162 -5.77 10.50 -10.07
N LYS A 163 -5.50 9.18 -10.09
CA LYS A 163 -6.14 8.26 -11.04
C LYS A 163 -6.28 6.88 -10.42
N TYR A 164 -7.39 6.24 -10.69
CA TYR A 164 -7.66 4.83 -10.42
C TYR A 164 -8.05 4.14 -11.72
N ASP A 165 -7.33 3.12 -12.11
CA ASP A 165 -7.62 2.29 -13.28
C ASP A 165 -7.77 0.83 -12.85
N SER A 166 -8.91 0.24 -13.17
CA SER A 166 -9.14 -1.20 -13.11
C SER A 166 -8.98 -1.79 -14.51
N PHE A 167 -8.37 -2.95 -14.60
CA PHE A 167 -8.08 -3.62 -15.87
C PHE A 167 -9.16 -4.65 -16.27
N TYR A 168 -10.37 -4.53 -15.68
CA TYR A 168 -11.56 -5.31 -16.04
C TYR A 168 -12.69 -4.43 -16.52
#